data_5272e7c53f494232a624c60f07741f90
#
_entry.id   5272e7c53f494232a624c60f07741f90
#
_cell.length_a   1.000
_cell.length_b   1.000
_cell.length_c   1.000
_cell.angle_alpha   90.00
_cell.angle_beta   90.00
_cell.angle_gamma   90.00
#
_symmetry.space_group_name_H-M   'P 1'
#
loop_
_entity.id
_entity.type
_entity.pdbx_description
1 polymer ?
#
loop_
_entity_poly.entity_id
_entity_poly.type
_entity_poly.pdbx_seq_one_letter_code
_entity_poly.pdbx_strand_id
1 'polypeptide(L)'
;MRKIRKLLLFIGLMMTMISCSNESNMHLNKSDLNKNIAENNGMTGNDYLKSITYSNLADGKIQNEVQKILKNSEISSQNINLFFQSVNYYNKKTENKDLIKSGFVNSQNINPIYDEAKIQKLWDKNSSNFVGFNCRITAFTLMKDFITTKNSLVKSGEMLFMDMESLKNVPFKLFSETEKDKFVNLFSEIPTKATKDVKIHVENVKNIWKERGVKFDKNSKVSMISVFFHFNDEPEENILFIGHVGVLVSEKNGKLLFIEKLAFQQPYQVLKFNSRTELNDYLMNKYDTAWGQPVARPFIMENDELLKGYRNNPNNK
;
A
#
# COMPACT_ATOMS: atom_id res chain seq x y z
N MET A 1 20.97 -21.26 7.26
CA MET A 1 20.52 -21.61 5.90
C MET A 1 18.99 -21.47 5.72
N ARG A 2 18.13 -21.94 6.68
CA ARG A 2 16.65 -21.79 6.61
C ARG A 2 16.19 -20.32 6.54
N LYS A 3 16.79 -19.43 7.36
CA LYS A 3 16.48 -17.98 7.37
C LYS A 3 16.83 -17.26 6.08
N ILE A 4 17.95 -17.63 5.44
CA ILE A 4 18.37 -17.03 4.17
C ILE A 4 17.46 -17.49 3.02
N ARG A 5 16.95 -18.74 3.04
CA ARG A 5 15.96 -19.21 2.06
C ARG A 5 14.62 -18.48 2.19
N LYS A 6 14.12 -18.24 3.43
CA LYS A 6 12.91 -17.45 3.68
C LYS A 6 13.08 -16.02 3.15
N LEU A 7 14.23 -15.38 3.39
CA LEU A 7 14.52 -14.03 2.91
C LEU A 7 14.56 -13.96 1.38
N LEU A 8 15.18 -14.95 0.71
CA LEU A 8 15.25 -15.00 -0.75
C LEU A 8 13.89 -15.29 -1.41
N LEU A 9 13.05 -16.14 -0.80
CA LEU A 9 11.68 -16.36 -1.24
C LEU A 9 10.82 -15.08 -1.10
N PHE A 10 11.06 -14.31 -0.06
CA PHE A 10 10.34 -13.07 0.22
C PHE A 10 10.71 -11.94 -0.75
N ILE A 11 11.99 -11.80 -1.06
CA ILE A 11 12.47 -10.86 -2.09
C ILE A 11 11.93 -11.29 -3.46
N GLY A 12 11.93 -12.59 -3.76
CA GLY A 12 11.31 -13.17 -4.95
C GLY A 12 9.80 -12.93 -5.03
N LEU A 13 9.07 -13.08 -3.92
CA LEU A 13 7.62 -12.91 -3.88
C LEU A 13 7.21 -11.43 -4.01
N MET A 14 7.97 -10.49 -3.42
CA MET A 14 7.75 -9.06 -3.67
C MET A 14 8.11 -8.66 -5.11
N MET A 15 9.15 -9.25 -5.71
CA MET A 15 9.49 -9.01 -7.11
C MET A 15 8.54 -9.70 -8.10
N THR A 16 7.99 -10.88 -7.80
CA THR A 16 7.07 -11.59 -8.70
C THR A 16 5.65 -11.06 -8.67
N MET A 17 5.24 -10.33 -7.63
CA MET A 17 3.93 -9.64 -7.63
C MET A 17 3.85 -8.50 -8.66
N ILE A 18 4.96 -8.12 -9.26
CA ILE A 18 5.09 -7.03 -10.22
C ILE A 18 5.23 -7.54 -11.67
N SER A 19 5.52 -8.84 -11.88
CA SER A 19 5.97 -9.36 -13.19
C SER A 19 5.00 -10.28 -13.94
N CYS A 20 3.73 -10.38 -13.56
CA CYS A 20 2.75 -11.18 -14.32
C CYS A 20 1.71 -10.33 -15.04
N SER A 21 2.16 -9.55 -16.01
CA SER A 21 1.34 -9.14 -17.13
C SER A 21 1.95 -9.69 -18.42
N ASN A 22 1.91 -11.01 -18.60
CA ASN A 22 2.16 -11.61 -19.90
C ASN A 22 0.85 -12.09 -20.52
N GLU A 23 0.67 -11.61 -21.73
CA GLU A 23 -0.37 -11.96 -22.67
C GLU A 23 -0.57 -13.48 -22.74
N SER A 24 -1.74 -13.93 -22.38
CA SER A 24 -2.32 -15.13 -22.95
C SER A 24 -3.71 -14.76 -23.47
N ASN A 25 -3.78 -14.53 -24.78
CA ASN A 25 -5.01 -14.49 -25.55
C ASN A 25 -5.75 -15.82 -25.38
N MET A 26 -6.73 -15.85 -24.51
CA MET A 26 -7.75 -16.87 -24.49
C MET A 26 -9.10 -16.21 -24.75
N HIS A 27 -9.62 -16.42 -25.96
CA HIS A 27 -10.99 -16.09 -26.32
C HIS A 27 -11.95 -16.91 -25.46
N LEU A 28 -12.46 -16.34 -24.38
CA LEU A 28 -13.59 -16.86 -23.63
C LEU A 28 -14.83 -16.02 -23.92
N ASN A 29 -15.92 -16.71 -24.19
CA ASN A 29 -17.20 -16.12 -24.57
C ASN A 29 -17.74 -15.23 -23.43
N LYS A 30 -17.98 -13.95 -23.74
CA LYS A 30 -18.45 -12.91 -22.80
C LYS A 30 -19.81 -13.19 -22.15
N SER A 31 -20.61 -14.14 -22.68
CA SER A 31 -21.96 -14.41 -22.20
C SER A 31 -22.02 -15.22 -20.89
N ASP A 32 -21.02 -16.08 -20.65
CA ASP A 32 -21.05 -16.99 -19.50
C ASP A 32 -20.42 -16.36 -18.24
N LEU A 33 -19.61 -15.30 -18.43
CA LEU A 33 -19.00 -14.55 -17.33
C LEU A 33 -20.05 -13.72 -16.55
N ASN A 34 -21.04 -13.19 -17.26
CA ASN A 34 -22.02 -12.27 -16.68
C ASN A 34 -23.10 -12.98 -15.81
N LYS A 35 -23.35 -14.26 -16.01
CA LYS A 35 -24.37 -14.99 -15.23
C LYS A 35 -23.93 -15.34 -13.80
N ASN A 36 -22.66 -15.72 -13.62
CA ASN A 36 -22.16 -16.14 -12.31
C ASN A 36 -21.83 -14.98 -11.35
N ILE A 37 -21.72 -13.75 -11.86
CA ILE A 37 -21.41 -12.55 -11.07
C ILE A 37 -22.70 -11.94 -10.48
N ALA A 38 -23.83 -12.09 -11.18
CA ALA A 38 -25.11 -11.51 -10.78
C ALA A 38 -25.77 -12.19 -9.55
N GLU A 39 -25.42 -13.45 -9.29
CA GLU A 39 -26.05 -14.21 -8.18
C GLU A 39 -25.42 -13.95 -6.80
N ASN A 40 -24.21 -13.36 -6.73
CA ASN A 40 -23.48 -13.23 -5.46
C ASN A 40 -23.47 -11.84 -4.81
N ASN A 41 -23.76 -10.71 -5.52
CA ASN A 41 -23.72 -9.39 -4.88
C ASN A 41 -24.60 -8.30 -5.51
N GLY A 42 -25.52 -8.59 -6.42
CA GLY A 42 -26.42 -7.57 -7.00
C GLY A 42 -25.73 -6.49 -7.84
N MET A 43 -24.48 -6.71 -8.27
CA MET A 43 -23.70 -5.78 -9.10
C MET A 43 -23.46 -6.34 -10.48
N THR A 44 -23.78 -5.57 -11.50
CA THR A 44 -23.45 -5.88 -12.90
C THR A 44 -21.98 -5.61 -13.15
N GLY A 45 -21.29 -6.45 -13.93
CA GLY A 45 -19.86 -6.28 -14.27
C GLY A 45 -19.47 -4.97 -14.97
N ASN A 46 -20.43 -4.05 -15.15
CA ASN A 46 -20.24 -2.72 -15.74
C ASN A 46 -19.77 -1.65 -14.74
N ASP A 47 -19.85 -1.91 -13.43
CA ASP A 47 -19.59 -0.91 -12.37
C ASP A 47 -18.17 -1.00 -11.77
N TYR A 48 -17.26 -1.77 -12.39
CA TYR A 48 -15.89 -1.87 -11.93
C TYR A 48 -15.03 -0.73 -12.49
N LEU A 49 -14.00 -0.30 -11.71
CA LEU A 49 -13.12 0.81 -12.09
C LEU A 49 -12.46 0.59 -13.47
N LYS A 50 -12.61 1.57 -14.38
CA LYS A 50 -12.11 1.50 -15.76
C LYS A 50 -10.96 2.46 -16.05
N SER A 51 -10.77 3.47 -15.23
CA SER A 51 -9.72 4.47 -15.38
C SER A 51 -9.34 5.06 -14.04
N ILE A 52 -8.14 5.60 -13.96
CA ILE A 52 -7.63 6.34 -12.79
C ILE A 52 -7.21 7.74 -13.19
N THR A 53 -7.29 8.66 -12.23
CA THR A 53 -6.69 9.99 -12.35
C THR A 53 -5.55 10.08 -11.35
N TYR A 54 -4.31 10.24 -11.82
CA TYR A 54 -3.13 10.18 -10.95
C TYR A 54 -2.01 11.14 -11.33
N SER A 55 -1.09 11.35 -10.40
CA SER A 55 0.16 12.10 -10.58
C SER A 55 1.30 11.44 -9.79
N ASN A 56 2.54 11.69 -10.21
CA ASN A 56 3.75 11.20 -9.52
C ASN A 56 4.45 12.27 -8.67
N LEU A 57 3.86 13.42 -8.45
CA LEU A 57 4.45 14.51 -7.68
C LEU A 57 5.81 15.00 -8.25
N ALA A 58 5.99 15.00 -9.58
CA ALA A 58 7.25 15.39 -10.20
C ALA A 58 7.43 16.91 -10.34
N ASP A 59 6.34 17.68 -10.33
CA ASP A 59 6.38 19.13 -10.49
C ASP A 59 5.94 19.90 -9.24
N GLY A 60 6.50 21.10 -9.08
CA GLY A 60 6.23 21.94 -7.90
C GLY A 60 4.79 22.44 -7.79
N LYS A 61 4.04 22.57 -8.90
CA LYS A 61 2.64 23.02 -8.87
C LYS A 61 1.76 21.96 -8.23
N ILE A 62 1.94 20.67 -8.64
CA ILE A 62 1.17 19.57 -8.07
C ILE A 62 1.56 19.31 -6.61
N GLN A 63 2.87 19.43 -6.29
CA GLN A 63 3.32 19.32 -4.90
C GLN A 63 2.66 20.38 -4.02
N ASN A 64 2.58 21.64 -4.48
CA ASN A 64 1.90 22.72 -3.75
C ASN A 64 0.39 22.48 -3.60
N GLU A 65 -0.28 21.92 -4.63
CA GLU A 65 -1.71 21.54 -4.53
C GLU A 65 -1.90 20.49 -3.45
N VAL A 66 -1.14 19.41 -3.51
CA VAL A 66 -1.23 18.31 -2.52
C VAL A 66 -0.84 18.79 -1.13
N GLN A 67 0.20 19.62 -1.00
CA GLN A 67 0.59 20.22 0.29
C GLN A 67 -0.55 21.00 0.95
N LYS A 68 -1.31 21.77 0.17
CA LYS A 68 -2.48 22.51 0.68
C LYS A 68 -3.57 21.54 1.18
N ILE A 69 -3.82 20.46 0.45
CA ILE A 69 -4.79 19.45 0.85
C ILE A 69 -4.37 18.80 2.16
N LEU A 70 -3.10 18.39 2.29
CA LEU A 70 -2.56 17.79 3.51
C LEU A 70 -2.64 18.72 4.72
N LYS A 71 -2.31 20.00 4.54
CA LYS A 71 -2.47 21.02 5.60
C LYS A 71 -3.91 21.20 6.04
N ASN A 72 -4.85 21.24 5.09
CA ASN A 72 -6.29 21.33 5.38
C ASN A 72 -6.85 20.10 6.09
N SER A 73 -6.11 18.99 6.05
CA SER A 73 -6.43 17.72 6.71
C SER A 73 -5.69 17.55 8.04
N GLU A 74 -5.10 18.64 8.55
CA GLU A 74 -4.49 18.74 9.87
C GLU A 74 -3.21 17.92 10.05
N ILE A 75 -2.62 17.43 8.95
CA ILE A 75 -1.28 16.83 9.00
C ILE A 75 -0.27 17.92 9.35
N SER A 76 0.61 17.65 10.31
CA SER A 76 1.60 18.62 10.78
C SER A 76 2.53 19.07 9.65
N SER A 77 2.93 20.35 9.69
CA SER A 77 3.87 20.87 8.70
C SER A 77 5.20 20.11 8.69
N GLN A 78 5.61 19.56 9.81
CA GLN A 78 6.81 18.72 9.92
C GLN A 78 6.66 17.45 9.10
N ASN A 79 5.56 16.70 9.25
CA ASN A 79 5.33 15.47 8.51
C ASN A 79 5.16 15.72 7.00
N ILE A 80 4.47 16.80 6.63
CA ILE A 80 4.36 17.23 5.23
C ILE A 80 5.74 17.52 4.63
N ASN A 81 6.59 18.25 5.35
CA ASN A 81 7.94 18.57 4.88
C ASN A 81 8.79 17.31 4.73
N LEU A 82 8.74 16.38 5.68
CA LEU A 82 9.47 15.10 5.59
C LEU A 82 8.96 14.24 4.42
N PHE A 83 7.66 14.21 4.18
CA PHE A 83 7.08 13.54 3.03
C PHE A 83 7.61 14.10 1.71
N PHE A 84 7.52 15.44 1.49
CA PHE A 84 8.02 16.04 0.26
C PHE A 84 9.54 16.00 0.14
N GLN A 85 10.27 16.03 1.24
CA GLN A 85 11.73 15.77 1.23
C GLN A 85 12.02 14.37 0.68
N SER A 86 11.25 13.36 1.10
CA SER A 86 11.39 11.98 0.61
C SER A 86 11.00 11.87 -0.86
N VAL A 87 9.90 12.51 -1.29
CA VAL A 87 9.47 12.58 -2.70
C VAL A 87 10.55 13.20 -3.57
N ASN A 88 11.07 14.37 -3.17
CA ASN A 88 12.08 15.10 -3.94
C ASN A 88 13.42 14.35 -3.98
N TYR A 89 13.77 13.66 -2.89
CA TYR A 89 14.95 12.80 -2.85
C TYR A 89 14.82 11.68 -3.87
N TYR A 90 13.70 10.95 -3.86
CA TYR A 90 13.44 9.87 -4.82
C TYR A 90 13.45 10.39 -6.27
N ASN A 91 12.68 11.42 -6.55
CA ASN A 91 12.57 11.99 -7.90
C ASN A 91 13.93 12.43 -8.46
N LYS A 92 14.77 13.07 -7.63
CA LYS A 92 16.12 13.49 -7.99
C LYS A 92 17.01 12.27 -8.28
N LYS A 93 16.98 11.23 -7.42
CA LYS A 93 17.83 10.05 -7.55
C LYS A 93 17.48 9.18 -8.74
N THR A 94 16.21 9.15 -9.13
CA THR A 94 15.71 8.43 -10.30
C THR A 94 15.60 9.30 -11.55
N GLU A 95 16.09 10.56 -11.49
CA GLU A 95 16.09 11.51 -12.62
C GLU A 95 14.68 11.71 -13.20
N ASN A 96 13.63 11.63 -12.36
CA ASN A 96 12.20 11.66 -12.76
C ASN A 96 11.85 10.62 -13.85
N LYS A 97 12.55 9.48 -13.85
CA LYS A 97 12.34 8.45 -14.87
C LYS A 97 10.91 7.93 -14.86
N ASP A 98 10.25 7.97 -16.02
CA ASP A 98 8.88 7.54 -16.30
C ASP A 98 7.77 8.25 -15.48
N LEU A 99 8.10 9.35 -14.80
CA LEU A 99 7.12 10.10 -14.02
C LEU A 99 6.23 10.98 -14.90
N ILE A 100 4.99 11.18 -14.47
CA ILE A 100 4.11 12.22 -15.01
C ILE A 100 4.74 13.57 -14.71
N LYS A 101 5.11 14.30 -15.76
CA LYS A 101 5.91 15.53 -15.68
C LYS A 101 5.14 16.71 -15.09
N SER A 102 3.82 16.74 -15.25
CA SER A 102 3.00 17.83 -14.70
C SER A 102 1.54 17.43 -14.54
N GLY A 103 0.92 17.93 -13.46
CA GLY A 103 -0.50 17.81 -13.17
C GLY A 103 -0.97 16.39 -12.88
N PHE A 104 -2.27 16.18 -13.00
CA PHE A 104 -2.92 14.88 -13.00
C PHE A 104 -3.23 14.44 -14.42
N VAL A 105 -3.07 13.16 -14.70
CA VAL A 105 -3.47 12.55 -15.98
C VAL A 105 -4.55 11.50 -15.74
N ASN A 106 -5.45 11.34 -16.70
CA ASN A 106 -6.40 10.24 -16.73
C ASN A 106 -5.79 9.09 -17.54
N SER A 107 -5.87 7.86 -16.99
CA SER A 107 -5.35 6.66 -17.62
C SER A 107 -6.38 5.55 -17.62
N GLN A 108 -6.58 4.92 -18.79
CA GLN A 108 -7.36 3.69 -18.93
C GLN A 108 -6.59 2.47 -18.37
N ASN A 109 -5.27 2.55 -18.32
CA ASN A 109 -4.49 1.57 -17.58
C ASN A 109 -4.53 1.93 -16.10
N ILE A 110 -5.28 1.16 -15.32
CA ILE A 110 -5.42 1.37 -13.86
C ILE A 110 -4.18 0.94 -13.07
N ASN A 111 -3.23 0.24 -13.71
CA ASN A 111 -1.93 -0.12 -13.14
C ASN A 111 -0.82 0.49 -14.02
N PRO A 112 -0.44 1.76 -13.82
CA PRO A 112 0.65 2.38 -14.55
C PRO A 112 1.94 1.56 -14.49
N ILE A 113 2.60 1.40 -15.63
CA ILE A 113 3.83 0.61 -15.76
C ILE A 113 5.03 1.55 -15.70
N TYR A 114 6.05 1.17 -14.97
CA TYR A 114 7.32 1.86 -14.83
C TYR A 114 8.47 0.92 -15.20
N ASP A 115 9.51 1.44 -15.85
CA ASP A 115 10.75 0.69 -16.14
C ASP A 115 11.57 0.50 -14.87
N GLU A 116 11.17 -0.47 -14.06
CA GLU A 116 11.78 -0.74 -12.74
C GLU A 116 13.26 -1.05 -12.84
N ALA A 117 13.68 -1.80 -13.87
CA ALA A 117 15.09 -2.13 -14.05
C ALA A 117 15.94 -0.88 -14.30
N LYS A 118 15.41 0.08 -15.04
CA LYS A 118 16.10 1.33 -15.30
C LYS A 118 16.08 2.26 -14.11
N ILE A 119 14.95 2.33 -13.40
CA ILE A 119 14.83 3.09 -12.13
C ILE A 119 15.81 2.53 -11.11
N GLN A 120 15.91 1.19 -10.96
CA GLN A 120 16.86 0.55 -10.05
C GLN A 120 18.30 0.92 -10.40
N LYS A 121 18.70 0.85 -11.67
CA LYS A 121 20.04 1.27 -12.12
C LYS A 121 20.37 2.72 -11.77
N LEU A 122 19.39 3.62 -11.94
CA LEU A 122 19.56 5.03 -11.57
C LEU A 122 19.68 5.19 -10.05
N TRP A 123 18.89 4.44 -9.29
CA TRP A 123 18.95 4.42 -7.84
C TRP A 123 20.31 3.95 -7.34
N ASP A 124 20.79 2.81 -7.81
CA ASP A 124 22.09 2.22 -7.42
C ASP A 124 23.25 3.16 -7.74
N LYS A 125 23.19 3.82 -8.90
CA LYS A 125 24.20 4.81 -9.31
C LYS A 125 24.20 6.06 -8.41
N ASN A 126 23.02 6.53 -8.01
CA ASN A 126 22.85 7.85 -7.40
C ASN A 126 22.61 7.81 -5.88
N SER A 127 22.34 6.63 -5.29
CA SER A 127 21.93 6.48 -3.88
C SER A 127 22.55 5.23 -3.24
N SER A 128 23.89 5.18 -3.16
CA SER A 128 24.61 4.07 -2.53
C SER A 128 24.19 3.88 -1.05
N ASN A 129 24.07 2.63 -0.60
CA ASN A 129 23.81 2.21 0.79
C ASN A 129 22.42 2.56 1.38
N PHE A 130 21.52 3.17 0.63
CA PHE A 130 20.17 3.44 1.07
C PHE A 130 19.17 2.68 0.19
N VAL A 131 18.42 1.75 0.79
CA VAL A 131 17.45 0.90 0.07
C VAL A 131 16.34 1.73 -0.58
N GLY A 132 15.96 2.85 0.02
CA GLY A 132 14.88 3.73 -0.44
C GLY A 132 13.71 3.77 0.53
N PHE A 133 12.65 4.46 0.12
CA PHE A 133 11.39 4.55 0.85
C PHE A 133 10.39 3.53 0.28
N ASN A 134 9.58 2.93 1.12
CA ASN A 134 8.48 2.07 0.70
C ASN A 134 7.11 2.64 1.13
N CYS A 135 6.04 1.88 0.88
CA CYS A 135 4.68 2.26 1.23
C CYS A 135 4.49 2.48 2.74
N ARG A 136 5.03 1.58 3.59
CA ARG A 136 4.89 1.66 5.06
C ARG A 136 5.59 2.88 5.65
N ILE A 137 6.83 3.14 5.25
CA ILE A 137 7.60 4.33 5.68
C ILE A 137 6.88 5.60 5.24
N THR A 138 6.39 5.64 4.01
CA THR A 138 5.68 6.80 3.45
C THR A 138 4.36 7.07 4.17
N ALA A 139 3.52 6.06 4.34
CA ALA A 139 2.24 6.21 5.02
C ALA A 139 2.43 6.61 6.49
N PHE A 140 3.39 6.00 7.18
CA PHE A 140 3.67 6.35 8.57
C PHE A 140 4.22 7.77 8.71
N THR A 141 5.03 8.26 7.77
CA THR A 141 5.51 9.66 7.79
C THR A 141 4.36 10.65 7.85
N LEU A 142 3.26 10.40 7.12
CA LEU A 142 2.09 11.27 7.12
C LEU A 142 1.15 11.01 8.31
N MET A 143 1.06 9.76 8.80
CA MET A 143 0.03 9.31 9.74
C MET A 143 0.47 9.21 11.19
N LYS A 144 1.77 9.31 11.50
CA LYS A 144 2.32 9.00 12.84
C LYS A 144 1.73 9.83 13.99
N ASP A 145 1.22 11.04 13.71
CA ASP A 145 0.58 11.90 14.72
C ASP A 145 -0.88 11.47 15.02
N PHE A 146 -1.52 10.73 14.09
CA PHE A 146 -2.89 10.22 14.21
C PHE A 146 -2.96 8.77 14.74
N ILE A 147 -1.80 8.18 15.08
CA ILE A 147 -1.68 6.80 15.54
C ILE A 147 -1.00 6.79 16.89
N THR A 148 -1.56 6.07 17.84
CA THR A 148 -0.92 5.77 19.13
C THR A 148 -0.68 4.28 19.28
N THR A 149 0.34 3.88 20.04
CA THR A 149 0.63 2.49 20.42
C THR A 149 1.06 2.44 21.88
N LYS A 150 1.11 1.24 22.46
CA LYS A 150 1.77 1.05 23.75
C LYS A 150 3.29 1.28 23.61
N ASN A 151 3.94 1.64 24.73
CA ASN A 151 5.39 1.79 24.78
C ASN A 151 6.15 0.43 24.85
N SER A 152 5.45 -0.70 24.94
CA SER A 152 6.06 -2.02 24.91
C SER A 152 6.30 -2.45 23.48
N LEU A 153 7.55 -2.72 23.15
CA LEU A 153 7.94 -3.24 21.82
C LEU A 153 7.41 -4.66 21.61
N VAL A 154 6.74 -4.82 20.48
CA VAL A 154 6.61 -6.12 19.84
C VAL A 154 7.98 -6.47 19.24
N LYS A 155 8.43 -7.71 19.35
CA LYS A 155 9.62 -8.15 18.64
C LYS A 155 9.38 -7.92 17.14
N SER A 156 10.25 -7.12 16.51
CA SER A 156 10.19 -6.90 15.07
C SER A 156 10.27 -8.23 14.33
N GLY A 157 9.25 -8.53 13.54
CA GLY A 157 9.24 -9.71 12.69
C GLY A 157 10.16 -9.57 11.46
N GLU A 158 10.32 -10.69 10.77
CA GLU A 158 11.17 -10.75 9.56
C GLU A 158 10.62 -9.88 8.41
N MET A 159 9.30 -9.60 8.42
CA MET A 159 8.61 -8.80 7.42
C MET A 159 9.04 -7.32 7.39
N LEU A 160 9.62 -6.81 8.47
CA LEU A 160 10.08 -5.43 8.57
C LEU A 160 11.60 -5.27 8.37
N PHE A 161 12.32 -6.33 8.03
CA PHE A 161 13.78 -6.27 7.89
C PHE A 161 14.22 -5.15 6.93
N MET A 162 13.64 -5.09 5.73
CA MET A 162 13.99 -4.07 4.74
C MET A 162 13.58 -2.66 5.16
N ASP A 163 12.48 -2.52 5.87
CA ASP A 163 12.03 -1.24 6.43
C ASP A 163 13.03 -0.72 7.47
N MET A 164 13.44 -1.60 8.39
CA MET A 164 14.39 -1.22 9.44
C MET A 164 15.78 -0.91 8.89
N GLU A 165 16.24 -1.65 7.87
CA GLU A 165 17.48 -1.34 7.17
C GLU A 165 17.38 0.01 6.43
N SER A 166 16.24 0.29 5.81
CA SER A 166 15.99 1.60 5.20
C SER A 166 16.01 2.73 6.23
N LEU A 167 15.31 2.57 7.35
CA LEU A 167 15.24 3.59 8.42
C LEU A 167 16.60 3.82 9.10
N LYS A 168 17.48 2.83 9.10
CA LYS A 168 18.85 2.96 9.61
C LYS A 168 19.73 3.80 8.70
N ASN A 169 19.54 3.68 7.37
CA ASN A 169 20.41 4.28 6.36
C ASN A 169 19.79 5.50 5.65
N VAL A 170 18.60 5.95 6.09
CA VAL A 170 17.93 7.14 5.52
C VAL A 170 18.83 8.37 5.64
N PRO A 171 18.99 9.18 4.57
CA PRO A 171 19.98 10.28 4.53
C PRO A 171 19.60 11.51 5.36
N PHE A 172 18.50 11.49 6.06
CA PHE A 172 18.02 12.53 6.97
C PHE A 172 17.18 11.92 8.10
N LYS A 173 17.06 12.65 9.22
CA LYS A 173 16.26 12.16 10.37
C LYS A 173 14.78 12.10 10.02
N LEU A 174 14.26 10.89 9.81
CA LEU A 174 12.86 10.66 9.45
C LEU A 174 12.01 10.35 10.67
N PHE A 175 12.48 9.44 11.54
CA PHE A 175 11.80 9.02 12.76
C PHE A 175 12.72 9.09 13.98
N SER A 176 12.15 9.42 15.14
CA SER A 176 12.76 9.20 16.45
C SER A 176 12.70 7.72 16.82
N GLU A 177 13.44 7.30 17.87
CA GLU A 177 13.38 5.91 18.35
C GLU A 177 11.96 5.54 18.79
N THR A 178 11.26 6.41 19.53
CA THR A 178 9.85 6.19 19.92
C THR A 178 8.91 6.05 18.70
N GLU A 179 9.16 6.79 17.63
CA GLU A 179 8.38 6.64 16.39
C GLU A 179 8.72 5.34 15.65
N LYS A 180 9.98 4.87 15.69
CA LYS A 180 10.35 3.55 15.17
C LYS A 180 9.68 2.42 15.97
N ASP A 181 9.59 2.55 17.29
CA ASP A 181 8.86 1.60 18.14
C ASP A 181 7.38 1.55 17.76
N LYS A 182 6.78 2.71 17.56
CA LYS A 182 5.39 2.84 17.09
C LYS A 182 5.21 2.21 15.70
N PHE A 183 6.14 2.41 14.79
CA PHE A 183 6.18 1.81 13.46
C PHE A 183 6.21 0.27 13.55
N VAL A 184 7.09 -0.29 14.37
CA VAL A 184 7.20 -1.74 14.60
C VAL A 184 5.90 -2.30 15.20
N ASN A 185 5.32 -1.66 16.20
CA ASN A 185 4.06 -2.10 16.83
C ASN A 185 2.89 -2.13 15.83
N LEU A 186 2.86 -1.18 14.89
CA LEU A 186 1.81 -1.08 13.88
C LEU A 186 1.96 -2.13 12.77
N PHE A 187 3.18 -2.29 12.23
CA PHE A 187 3.42 -3.00 10.98
C PHE A 187 3.95 -4.43 11.13
N SER A 188 4.32 -4.86 12.34
CA SER A 188 4.76 -6.25 12.57
C SER A 188 3.64 -7.22 12.20
N GLU A 189 4.04 -8.34 11.63
CA GLU A 189 3.13 -9.43 11.28
C GLU A 189 2.25 -9.87 12.44
N ILE A 190 1.09 -10.41 12.10
CA ILE A 190 0.04 -10.83 13.00
C ILE A 190 -0.19 -12.33 12.82
N PRO A 191 0.09 -13.19 13.82
CA PRO A 191 -0.28 -14.59 13.76
C PRO A 191 -1.79 -14.75 13.51
N THR A 192 -2.17 -15.71 12.67
CA THR A 192 -3.58 -15.93 12.34
C THR A 192 -3.91 -17.40 12.16
N LYS A 193 -5.17 -17.71 11.86
CA LYS A 193 -5.67 -19.07 11.64
C LYS A 193 -5.56 -19.45 10.16
N ALA A 194 -5.43 -20.75 9.88
CA ALA A 194 -5.56 -21.31 8.53
C ALA A 194 -7.02 -21.27 8.07
N THR A 195 -7.50 -20.14 7.62
CA THR A 195 -8.87 -19.94 7.11
C THR A 195 -8.89 -18.98 5.93
N LYS A 196 -9.88 -19.12 5.06
CA LYS A 196 -10.15 -18.16 3.96
C LYS A 196 -11.16 -17.06 4.33
N ASP A 197 -11.74 -17.13 5.52
CA ASP A 197 -12.74 -16.16 5.97
C ASP A 197 -12.08 -14.84 6.40
N VAL A 198 -12.21 -13.83 5.54
CA VAL A 198 -11.69 -12.49 5.76
C VAL A 198 -12.23 -11.85 7.04
N LYS A 199 -13.46 -12.14 7.46
CA LYS A 199 -14.03 -11.58 8.70
C LYS A 199 -13.25 -12.03 9.93
N ILE A 200 -12.84 -13.32 9.97
CA ILE A 200 -12.02 -13.85 11.06
C ILE A 200 -10.65 -13.12 11.09
N HIS A 201 -10.07 -12.86 9.94
CA HIS A 201 -8.80 -12.15 9.86
C HIS A 201 -8.92 -10.68 10.29
N VAL A 202 -9.98 -9.99 9.89
CA VAL A 202 -10.24 -8.60 10.32
C VAL A 202 -10.38 -8.53 11.84
N GLU A 203 -11.18 -9.41 12.46
CA GLU A 203 -11.31 -9.45 13.92
C GLU A 203 -9.98 -9.79 14.62
N ASN A 204 -9.18 -10.66 14.03
CA ASN A 204 -7.86 -10.97 14.55
C ASN A 204 -6.91 -9.75 14.52
N VAL A 205 -6.89 -9.01 13.41
CA VAL A 205 -6.12 -7.75 13.31
C VAL A 205 -6.56 -6.77 14.39
N LYS A 206 -7.87 -6.56 14.56
CA LYS A 206 -8.43 -5.65 15.59
C LYS A 206 -7.98 -6.05 16.99
N ASN A 207 -8.03 -7.35 17.33
CA ASN A 207 -7.64 -7.86 18.62
C ASN A 207 -6.14 -7.66 18.89
N ILE A 208 -5.28 -8.04 17.96
CA ILE A 208 -3.82 -7.87 18.10
C ILE A 208 -3.43 -6.39 18.15
N TRP A 209 -4.03 -5.54 17.33
CA TRP A 209 -3.80 -4.10 17.39
C TRP A 209 -4.26 -3.51 18.74
N LYS A 210 -5.39 -3.96 19.28
CA LYS A 210 -5.83 -3.60 20.63
C LYS A 210 -4.82 -4.01 21.70
N GLU A 211 -4.26 -5.21 21.61
CA GLU A 211 -3.20 -5.70 22.50
C GLU A 211 -1.93 -4.85 22.42
N ARG A 212 -1.52 -4.48 21.20
CA ARG A 212 -0.40 -3.58 20.92
C ARG A 212 -0.70 -2.11 21.24
N GLY A 213 -1.95 -1.79 21.62
CA GLY A 213 -2.42 -0.44 21.93
C GLY A 213 -2.47 0.46 20.71
N VAL A 214 -2.52 -0.11 19.50
CA VAL A 214 -2.73 0.64 18.27
C VAL A 214 -4.13 1.26 18.28
N LYS A 215 -4.17 2.59 18.13
CA LYS A 215 -5.42 3.34 18.01
C LYS A 215 -5.24 4.41 16.95
N PHE A 216 -6.25 4.60 16.14
CA PHE A 216 -6.33 5.67 15.15
C PHE A 216 -7.22 6.80 15.64
N ASP A 217 -6.86 8.04 15.31
CA ASP A 217 -7.74 9.19 15.56
C ASP A 217 -8.91 9.13 14.57
N LYS A 218 -10.09 8.75 15.07
CA LYS A 218 -11.33 8.60 14.28
C LYS A 218 -11.96 9.94 13.87
N ASN A 219 -11.52 11.06 14.43
CA ASN A 219 -12.01 12.39 14.07
C ASN A 219 -11.17 13.03 12.95
N SER A 220 -10.10 12.37 12.56
CA SER A 220 -9.20 12.85 11.51
C SER A 220 -9.87 12.79 10.13
N LYS A 221 -9.48 13.73 9.26
CA LYS A 221 -9.83 13.73 7.82
C LYS A 221 -8.93 12.80 7.00
N VAL A 222 -7.93 12.20 7.66
CA VAL A 222 -7.00 11.25 7.05
C VAL A 222 -7.19 9.88 7.65
N SER A 223 -7.04 8.85 6.84
CA SER A 223 -7.08 7.46 7.26
C SER A 223 -5.98 6.64 6.59
N MET A 224 -5.53 5.60 7.26
CA MET A 224 -4.60 4.63 6.73
C MET A 224 -5.36 3.55 5.98
N ILE A 225 -5.01 3.31 4.73
CA ILE A 225 -5.57 2.22 3.90
C ILE A 225 -4.52 1.13 3.80
N SER A 226 -4.82 -0.02 4.39
CA SER A 226 -3.89 -1.16 4.48
C SER A 226 -4.43 -2.35 3.70
N VAL A 227 -3.62 -2.87 2.78
CA VAL A 227 -3.89 -4.14 2.09
C VAL A 227 -3.20 -5.25 2.86
N PHE A 228 -3.98 -6.10 3.50
CA PHE A 228 -3.49 -7.26 4.23
C PHE A 228 -3.38 -8.48 3.33
N PHE A 229 -2.30 -9.22 3.50
CA PHE A 229 -2.07 -10.52 2.88
C PHE A 229 -2.02 -11.60 3.94
N HIS A 230 -2.62 -12.72 3.61
CA HIS A 230 -2.50 -13.95 4.38
C HIS A 230 -1.37 -14.80 3.76
N PHE A 231 -0.36 -15.10 4.54
CA PHE A 231 0.79 -15.90 4.14
C PHE A 231 0.87 -17.15 5.00
N ASN A 232 1.19 -18.27 4.35
CA ASN A 232 1.37 -19.57 4.98
C ASN A 232 2.64 -20.20 4.39
N ASP A 233 3.69 -20.32 5.19
CA ASP A 233 4.95 -20.97 4.80
C ASP A 233 4.98 -22.46 5.22
N GLU A 234 4.40 -22.73 6.39
CA GLU A 234 4.23 -24.08 6.97
C GLU A 234 2.76 -24.21 7.41
N PRO A 235 2.16 -25.40 7.40
CA PRO A 235 0.73 -25.58 7.74
C PRO A 235 0.28 -24.92 9.03
N GLU A 236 1.19 -24.77 10.00
CA GLU A 236 0.93 -24.19 11.31
C GLU A 236 1.37 -22.71 11.44
N GLU A 237 2.14 -22.18 10.48
CA GLU A 237 2.67 -20.80 10.49
C GLU A 237 1.85 -19.90 9.58
N ASN A 238 0.65 -19.55 10.02
CA ASN A 238 -0.20 -18.59 9.31
C ASN A 238 -0.01 -17.19 9.87
N ILE A 239 0.29 -16.22 9.00
CA ILE A 239 0.43 -14.81 9.39
C ILE A 239 -0.35 -13.90 8.45
N LEU A 240 -0.76 -12.76 8.99
CA LEU A 240 -1.19 -11.59 8.23
C LEU A 240 -0.10 -10.54 8.27
N PHE A 241 0.10 -9.87 7.16
CA PHE A 241 0.98 -8.71 7.10
C PHE A 241 0.42 -7.65 6.14
N ILE A 242 0.80 -6.40 6.38
CA ILE A 242 0.46 -5.30 5.49
C ILE A 242 1.45 -5.33 4.32
N GLY A 243 1.02 -5.85 3.17
CA GLY A 243 1.84 -5.90 1.97
C GLY A 243 1.85 -4.58 1.21
N HIS A 244 0.76 -3.78 1.35
CA HIS A 244 0.72 -2.42 0.82
C HIS A 244 -0.07 -1.49 1.73
N VAL A 245 0.29 -0.20 1.73
CA VAL A 245 -0.40 0.81 2.52
C VAL A 245 -0.26 2.20 1.89
N GLY A 246 -1.31 2.99 2.00
CA GLY A 246 -1.30 4.40 1.62
C GLY A 246 -2.15 5.24 2.58
N VAL A 247 -2.21 6.54 2.31
CA VAL A 247 -2.96 7.51 3.09
C VAL A 247 -4.13 8.04 2.28
N LEU A 248 -5.32 7.91 2.80
CA LEU A 248 -6.55 8.45 2.22
C LEU A 248 -6.89 9.78 2.88
N VAL A 249 -7.10 10.80 2.07
CA VAL A 249 -7.55 12.12 2.51
C VAL A 249 -8.96 12.36 1.98
N SER A 250 -9.89 12.65 2.87
CA SER A 250 -11.26 13.03 2.51
C SER A 250 -11.35 14.54 2.32
N GLU A 251 -11.62 14.99 1.09
CA GLU A 251 -11.79 16.39 0.77
C GLU A 251 -13.21 16.89 1.08
N LYS A 252 -13.35 18.20 1.30
CA LYS A 252 -14.66 18.83 1.64
C LYS A 252 -15.73 18.63 0.57
N ASN A 253 -15.34 18.43 -0.68
CA ASN A 253 -16.24 18.19 -1.82
C ASN A 253 -16.66 16.71 -1.97
N GLY A 254 -16.30 15.86 -1.00
CA GLY A 254 -16.58 14.42 -1.03
C GLY A 254 -15.61 13.60 -1.90
N LYS A 255 -14.66 14.25 -2.57
CA LYS A 255 -13.59 13.55 -3.31
C LYS A 255 -12.59 12.97 -2.34
N LEU A 256 -11.89 11.94 -2.82
CA LEU A 256 -10.86 11.21 -2.08
C LEU A 256 -9.52 11.38 -2.78
N LEU A 257 -8.50 11.72 -2.02
CA LEU A 257 -7.12 11.74 -2.48
C LEU A 257 -6.38 10.60 -1.80
N PHE A 258 -5.85 9.66 -2.57
CA PHE A 258 -5.06 8.55 -2.07
C PHE A 258 -3.59 8.75 -2.40
N ILE A 259 -2.74 8.67 -1.39
CA ILE A 259 -1.29 8.91 -1.48
C ILE A 259 -0.57 7.61 -1.15
N GLU A 260 0.28 7.15 -2.05
CA GLU A 260 1.06 5.92 -1.87
C GLU A 260 2.49 6.03 -2.40
N LYS A 261 3.36 5.18 -1.92
CA LYS A 261 4.64 4.82 -2.51
C LYS A 261 4.52 3.37 -2.95
N LEU A 262 4.66 3.10 -4.23
CA LEU A 262 4.34 1.77 -4.78
C LEU A 262 5.27 0.67 -4.25
N ALA A 263 6.58 0.89 -4.30
CA ALA A 263 7.60 0.02 -3.73
C ALA A 263 8.90 0.81 -3.54
N PHE A 264 9.97 0.20 -3.05
CA PHE A 264 11.27 0.86 -2.87
C PHE A 264 11.78 1.54 -4.15
N GLN A 265 11.70 0.84 -5.28
CA GLN A 265 12.17 1.33 -6.58
C GLN A 265 11.09 2.01 -7.40
N GLN A 266 9.81 1.78 -7.09
CA GLN A 266 8.70 2.36 -7.82
C GLN A 266 8.32 3.74 -7.27
N PRO A 267 7.68 4.62 -8.07
CA PRO A 267 7.45 6.01 -7.70
C PRO A 267 6.39 6.21 -6.61
N TYR A 268 6.31 7.44 -6.14
CA TYR A 268 5.16 7.97 -5.44
C TYR A 268 4.00 8.16 -6.41
N GLN A 269 2.78 7.90 -5.92
CA GLN A 269 1.56 8.22 -6.64
C GLN A 269 0.58 8.96 -5.75
N VAL A 270 -0.16 9.87 -6.36
CA VAL A 270 -1.33 10.50 -5.79
C VAL A 270 -2.49 10.29 -6.74
N LEU A 271 -3.55 9.66 -6.26
CA LEU A 271 -4.71 9.27 -7.07
C LEU A 271 -5.97 9.96 -6.55
N LYS A 272 -6.89 10.28 -7.46
CA LYS A 272 -8.20 10.85 -7.12
C LYS A 272 -9.29 9.81 -7.36
N PHE A 273 -10.14 9.60 -6.35
CA PHE A 273 -11.27 8.68 -6.40
C PHE A 273 -12.57 9.40 -6.02
N ASN A 274 -13.70 8.90 -6.50
CA ASN A 274 -15.03 9.41 -6.15
C ASN A 274 -15.62 8.66 -4.95
N SER A 275 -15.14 7.45 -4.68
CA SER A 275 -15.65 6.60 -3.61
C SER A 275 -14.58 5.63 -3.09
N ARG A 276 -14.84 5.07 -1.92
CA ARG A 276 -14.03 3.99 -1.35
C ARG A 276 -14.11 2.70 -2.17
N THR A 277 -15.21 2.50 -2.88
CA THR A 277 -15.36 1.36 -3.80
C THR A 277 -14.41 1.47 -4.99
N GLU A 278 -14.26 2.67 -5.57
CA GLU A 278 -13.25 2.90 -6.63
C GLU A 278 -11.82 2.66 -6.13
N LEU A 279 -11.50 3.11 -4.91
CA LEU A 279 -10.22 2.83 -4.27
C LEU A 279 -10.01 1.33 -4.03
N ASN A 280 -11.06 0.63 -3.54
CA ASN A 280 -11.02 -0.83 -3.42
C ASN A 280 -10.70 -1.50 -4.74
N ASP A 281 -11.41 -1.13 -5.80
CA ASP A 281 -11.23 -1.72 -7.12
C ASP A 281 -9.81 -1.51 -7.66
N TYR A 282 -9.24 -0.32 -7.45
CA TYR A 282 -7.85 -0.03 -7.78
C TYR A 282 -6.89 -0.97 -7.06
N LEU A 283 -7.01 -1.06 -5.74
CA LEU A 283 -6.11 -1.88 -4.92
C LEU A 283 -6.33 -3.38 -5.17
N MET A 284 -7.59 -3.84 -5.26
CA MET A 284 -7.87 -5.25 -5.49
C MET A 284 -7.50 -5.70 -6.90
N ASN A 285 -7.61 -4.84 -7.92
CA ASN A 285 -7.09 -5.15 -9.25
C ASN A 285 -5.59 -5.43 -9.23
N LYS A 286 -4.85 -4.72 -8.40
CA LYS A 286 -3.40 -4.84 -8.29
C LYS A 286 -2.95 -6.01 -7.42
N TYR A 287 -3.65 -6.28 -6.32
CA TYR A 287 -3.19 -7.17 -5.27
C TYR A 287 -4.00 -8.47 -5.12
N ASP A 288 -5.28 -8.48 -5.50
CA ASP A 288 -6.09 -9.70 -5.52
C ASP A 288 -5.94 -10.41 -6.86
N THR A 289 -4.78 -10.99 -7.08
CA THR A 289 -4.41 -11.75 -8.27
C THR A 289 -4.37 -13.25 -7.98
N ALA A 290 -4.63 -14.09 -8.98
CA ALA A 290 -4.56 -15.54 -8.83
C ALA A 290 -3.11 -15.98 -8.63
N TRP A 291 -2.77 -16.53 -7.49
CA TRP A 291 -1.43 -17.00 -7.15
C TRP A 291 -1.37 -18.43 -6.61
N GLY A 292 -2.52 -19.14 -6.62
CA GLY A 292 -2.58 -20.57 -6.35
C GLY A 292 -2.36 -21.02 -4.91
N GLN A 293 -2.30 -20.11 -3.94
CA GLN A 293 -2.09 -20.46 -2.53
C GLN A 293 -3.43 -20.74 -1.80
N PRO A 294 -3.47 -21.68 -0.84
CA PRO A 294 -4.67 -22.04 -0.09
C PRO A 294 -4.97 -21.07 1.06
N VAL A 295 -4.70 -19.77 0.89
CA VAL A 295 -4.85 -18.70 1.88
C VAL A 295 -6.07 -17.82 1.59
N ALA A 296 -6.44 -16.94 2.52
CA ALA A 296 -7.46 -15.93 2.27
C ALA A 296 -7.01 -14.97 1.18
N ARG A 297 -7.98 -14.44 0.42
CA ARG A 297 -7.72 -13.34 -0.51
C ARG A 297 -7.24 -12.11 0.25
N PRO A 298 -6.48 -11.22 -0.39
CA PRO A 298 -6.15 -9.94 0.19
C PRO A 298 -7.40 -9.19 0.62
N PHE A 299 -7.32 -8.44 1.71
CA PHE A 299 -8.41 -7.60 2.17
C PHE A 299 -7.90 -6.21 2.57
N ILE A 300 -8.79 -5.23 2.51
CA ILE A 300 -8.42 -3.84 2.71
C ILE A 300 -9.07 -3.33 3.99
N MET A 301 -8.26 -2.74 4.86
CA MET A 301 -8.74 -2.03 6.03
C MET A 301 -8.52 -0.52 5.88
N GLU A 302 -9.50 0.27 6.32
CA GLU A 302 -9.40 1.70 6.57
C GLU A 302 -9.23 1.88 8.08
N ASN A 303 -8.05 2.29 8.53
CA ASN A 303 -7.65 2.26 9.92
C ASN A 303 -7.87 0.84 10.52
N ASP A 304 -8.68 0.74 11.58
CA ASP A 304 -9.02 -0.51 12.28
C ASP A 304 -10.32 -1.19 11.82
N GLU A 305 -10.89 -0.78 10.68
CA GLU A 305 -12.14 -1.35 10.17
C GLU A 305 -11.97 -1.87 8.73
N LEU A 306 -12.76 -2.89 8.36
CA LEU A 306 -12.83 -3.32 6.96
C LEU A 306 -13.29 -2.13 6.10
N LEU A 307 -12.59 -1.90 4.97
CA LEU A 307 -12.91 -0.77 4.09
C LEU A 307 -14.38 -0.81 3.66
N LYS A 308 -15.09 0.30 3.83
CA LYS A 308 -16.48 0.41 3.36
C LYS A 308 -16.51 0.26 1.83
N GLY A 309 -17.26 -0.72 1.35
CA GLY A 309 -17.31 -1.06 -0.07
C GLY A 309 -16.23 -2.06 -0.50
N TYR A 310 -15.55 -2.73 0.46
CA TYR A 310 -14.66 -3.85 0.17
C TYR A 310 -15.37 -4.92 -0.66
N ARG A 311 -14.71 -5.34 -1.74
CA ARG A 311 -15.11 -6.45 -2.61
C ARG A 311 -13.89 -7.07 -3.28
N ASN A 312 -13.98 -8.34 -3.60
CA ASN A 312 -12.94 -9.05 -4.30
C ASN A 312 -12.78 -8.55 -5.74
N ASN A 313 -11.59 -8.81 -6.31
CA ASN A 313 -11.36 -8.59 -7.74
C ASN A 313 -12.17 -9.62 -8.55
N PRO A 314 -13.12 -9.19 -9.41
CA PRO A 314 -13.92 -10.10 -10.20
C PRO A 314 -13.12 -10.86 -11.27
N ASN A 315 -11.91 -10.39 -11.60
CA ASN A 315 -11.02 -11.00 -12.58
C ASN A 315 -10.11 -12.07 -11.95
N ASN A 316 -10.02 -12.14 -10.61
CA ASN A 316 -9.30 -13.20 -9.91
C ASN A 316 -10.25 -14.39 -9.67
N LYS A 317 -10.09 -15.45 -10.45
CA LYS A 317 -10.90 -16.66 -10.38
C LYS A 317 -10.25 -17.74 -9.51
#